data_24a684ebc28b9d5a802ad27db49e2106
#
_entry.id   24a684ebc28b9d5a802ad27db49e2106
#
_cell.length_a   1.000
_cell.length_b   1.000
_cell.length_c   1.000
_cell.angle_alpha   90.00
_cell.angle_beta   90.00
_cell.angle_gamma   90.00
#
_symmetry.space_group_name_H-M   'P 1'
#
loop_
_entity.id
_entity.type
_entity.pdbx_description
1 polymer ?
#
loop_
_entity_poly.entity_id
_entity_poly.type
_entity_poly.pdbx_seq_one_letter_code
_entity_poly.pdbx_strand_id
1 'polypeptide(L)'
;EALTVLHEVRQKNTKDIAVFEMDERSTIHIFKYITPTYLVCNNLSRDSLKRNAHTAFIAGIINNAIPKATTVITNGDDPICVNLASENKKIYFGIDRLDTDTEKCENIVQDMVLCPKCGTKLEYEYYRYHHVGKMKCPNCGFGTPKRDYETTKIDFENKLVTIKDNDKNTEYSYSMVADGIINIYNMLSAIVALKQVGVSDEKINEALKKTKIVDTRFSQDEVAGKKIVLHLAKGQNPIACSRVFDYVRKQPEKKTIILFLDDLHEDNETITWFYDT
;
A
#
# COMPACT_ATOMS: atom_id res chain seq x y z
N GLU A 1 -10.04 -17.11 11.55
CA GLU A 1 -9.74 -17.14 10.10
C GLU A 1 -8.56 -18.06 9.78
N ALA A 2 -7.35 -17.88 10.35
CA ALA A 2 -6.19 -18.75 10.08
C ALA A 2 -6.46 -20.24 10.39
N LEU A 3 -7.21 -20.55 11.45
CA LEU A 3 -7.59 -21.93 11.79
C LEU A 3 -8.59 -22.51 10.79
N THR A 4 -9.51 -21.71 10.25
CA THR A 4 -10.46 -22.13 9.23
C THR A 4 -9.74 -22.50 7.95
N VAL A 5 -8.79 -21.67 7.53
CA VAL A 5 -7.98 -21.93 6.33
C VAL A 5 -7.07 -23.14 6.51
N LEU A 6 -6.44 -23.30 7.68
CA LEU A 6 -5.64 -24.50 7.99
C LEU A 6 -6.51 -25.77 8.01
N HIS A 7 -7.75 -25.66 8.44
CA HIS A 7 -8.71 -26.77 8.40
C HIS A 7 -9.07 -27.12 6.95
N GLU A 8 -9.33 -26.15 6.10
CA GLU A 8 -9.63 -26.34 4.68
C GLU A 8 -8.41 -26.91 3.91
N VAL A 9 -7.20 -26.44 4.18
CA VAL A 9 -5.97 -26.98 3.59
C VAL A 9 -5.74 -28.45 3.98
N ARG A 10 -6.13 -28.87 5.20
CA ARG A 10 -6.03 -30.26 5.66
C ARG A 10 -7.10 -31.18 5.04
N GLN A 11 -8.20 -30.63 4.56
CA GLN A 11 -9.28 -31.40 3.94
C GLN A 11 -9.05 -31.57 2.44
N LYS A 12 -7.94 -32.18 1.97
CA LYS A 12 -7.67 -32.53 0.56
C LYS A 12 -8.31 -31.54 -0.45
N ASN A 13 -8.11 -30.25 -0.20
CA ASN A 13 -8.70 -29.23 -1.04
C ASN A 13 -7.97 -29.24 -2.40
N THR A 14 -8.73 -29.16 -3.47
CA THR A 14 -8.22 -29.14 -4.86
C THR A 14 -7.69 -27.77 -5.29
N LYS A 15 -7.46 -26.84 -4.34
CA LYS A 15 -6.94 -25.51 -4.64
C LYS A 15 -5.42 -25.49 -4.56
N ASP A 16 -4.80 -24.96 -5.59
CA ASP A 16 -3.34 -24.89 -5.72
C ASP A 16 -2.75 -23.66 -5.00
N ILE A 17 -3.57 -22.65 -4.71
CA ILE A 17 -3.16 -21.37 -4.17
C ILE A 17 -4.04 -20.97 -2.99
N ALA A 18 -3.42 -20.55 -1.90
CA ALA A 18 -4.08 -19.92 -0.76
C ALA A 18 -3.58 -18.47 -0.62
N VAL A 19 -4.52 -17.52 -0.48
CA VAL A 19 -4.24 -16.11 -0.24
C VAL A 19 -4.74 -15.74 1.14
N PHE A 20 -3.85 -15.19 1.97
CA PHE A 20 -4.14 -14.79 3.35
C PHE A 20 -3.99 -13.28 3.48
N GLU A 21 -5.01 -12.59 3.98
CA GLU A 21 -4.82 -11.29 4.60
C GLU A 21 -4.31 -11.50 6.02
N MET A 22 -3.27 -10.78 6.41
CA MET A 22 -2.61 -10.98 7.70
C MET A 22 -2.30 -9.63 8.35
N ASP A 23 -2.73 -9.47 9.60
CA ASP A 23 -2.26 -8.40 10.45
C ASP A 23 -0.76 -8.57 10.70
N GLU A 24 0.01 -7.50 10.65
CA GLU A 24 1.47 -7.52 10.72
C GLU A 24 1.99 -8.18 12.00
N ARG A 25 1.30 -7.97 13.12
CA ARG A 25 1.66 -8.56 14.42
C ARG A 25 1.37 -10.06 14.49
N SER A 26 0.47 -10.56 13.65
CA SER A 26 0.14 -11.98 13.56
C SER A 26 1.24 -12.80 12.90
N THR A 27 2.16 -12.14 12.16
CA THR A 27 3.28 -12.82 11.46
C THR A 27 4.13 -13.67 12.40
N ILE A 28 4.44 -13.19 13.62
CA ILE A 28 5.21 -13.93 14.64
C ILE A 28 4.54 -15.23 15.10
N HIS A 29 3.24 -15.33 14.95
CA HIS A 29 2.49 -16.52 15.35
C HIS A 29 2.29 -17.48 14.18
N ILE A 30 1.99 -16.97 13.00
CA ILE A 30 1.60 -17.74 11.82
C ILE A 30 2.81 -18.33 11.10
N PHE A 31 3.89 -17.56 10.94
CA PHE A 31 5.08 -18.02 10.23
C PHE A 31 5.87 -19.12 10.96
N LYS A 32 5.53 -19.42 12.21
CA LYS A 32 6.01 -20.62 12.91
C LYS A 32 5.48 -21.92 12.30
N TYR A 33 4.33 -21.85 11.63
CA TYR A 33 3.61 -23.01 11.10
C TYR A 33 3.52 -23.03 9.59
N ILE A 34 3.65 -21.87 8.95
CA ILE A 34 3.49 -21.69 7.50
C ILE A 34 4.68 -20.89 6.98
N THR A 35 5.33 -21.41 5.96
CA THR A 35 6.31 -20.66 5.16
C THR A 35 5.62 -20.21 3.87
N PRO A 36 5.22 -18.94 3.75
CA PRO A 36 4.59 -18.46 2.53
C PRO A 36 5.61 -18.45 1.38
N THR A 37 5.18 -18.81 0.18
CA THR A 37 6.00 -18.66 -1.02
C THR A 37 6.27 -17.18 -1.31
N TYR A 38 5.23 -16.36 -1.18
CA TYR A 38 5.31 -14.92 -1.35
C TYR A 38 4.71 -14.19 -0.15
N LEU A 39 5.35 -13.10 0.25
CA LEU A 39 4.80 -12.08 1.13
C LEU A 39 4.63 -10.80 0.32
N VAL A 40 3.42 -10.27 0.25
CA VAL A 40 3.15 -8.98 -0.40
C VAL A 40 3.10 -7.89 0.66
N CYS A 41 3.97 -6.88 0.55
CA CYS A 41 3.98 -5.72 1.42
C CYS A 41 3.89 -4.45 0.56
N ASN A 42 2.71 -3.85 0.51
CA ASN A 42 2.44 -2.69 -0.34
C ASN A 42 2.93 -1.38 0.29
N ASN A 43 2.71 -1.21 1.57
CA ASN A 43 3.18 -0.08 2.36
C ASN A 43 3.24 -0.46 3.84
N LEU A 44 4.06 0.26 4.58
CA LEU A 44 4.06 0.24 6.05
C LEU A 44 3.97 1.68 6.54
N SER A 45 2.93 1.97 7.28
CA SER A 45 2.70 3.29 7.85
C SER A 45 2.31 3.15 9.33
N ARG A 46 2.48 4.24 10.09
CA ARG A 46 1.97 4.26 11.45
C ARG A 46 0.45 4.05 11.45
N ASP A 47 -0.01 3.21 12.32
CA ASP A 47 -1.41 2.93 12.56
C ASP A 47 -1.71 3.22 14.03
N SER A 48 -2.74 2.66 14.61
CA SER A 48 -3.16 2.85 15.99
C SER A 48 -1.99 3.04 16.97
N LEU A 49 -1.99 4.14 17.72
CA LEU A 49 -0.93 4.48 18.68
C LEU A 49 -0.69 3.37 19.72
N LYS A 50 -1.75 2.75 20.23
CA LYS A 50 -1.67 1.65 21.19
C LYS A 50 -1.11 0.37 20.61
N ARG A 51 -1.42 0.09 19.34
CA ARG A 51 -1.06 -1.19 18.71
C ARG A 51 0.28 -1.13 18.00
N ASN A 52 0.47 -0.14 17.18
CA ASN A 52 1.50 -0.14 16.14
C ASN A 52 2.19 1.24 15.99
N ALA A 53 2.25 2.03 17.03
CA ALA A 53 2.60 3.45 17.02
C ALA A 53 3.69 3.88 16.02
N HIS A 54 4.75 3.11 15.85
CA HIS A 54 5.86 3.44 14.98
C HIS A 54 6.14 2.33 13.96
N THR A 55 6.35 2.70 12.72
CA THR A 55 6.61 1.77 11.60
C THR A 55 7.83 0.87 11.82
N ALA A 56 8.88 1.37 12.49
CA ALA A 56 10.06 0.58 12.82
C ALA A 56 9.74 -0.61 13.75
N PHE A 57 8.78 -0.45 14.66
CA PHE A 57 8.33 -1.54 15.51
C PHE A 57 7.67 -2.65 14.70
N ILE A 58 6.77 -2.29 13.80
CA ILE A 58 6.07 -3.23 12.91
C ILE A 58 7.05 -3.90 11.95
N ALA A 59 7.93 -3.14 11.32
CA ALA A 59 8.97 -3.69 10.45
C ALA A 59 9.87 -4.67 11.20
N GLY A 60 10.19 -4.39 12.48
CA GLY A 60 10.94 -5.29 13.35
C GLY A 60 10.22 -6.61 13.59
N ILE A 61 8.91 -6.59 13.85
CA ILE A 61 8.09 -7.80 14.01
C ILE A 61 8.15 -8.68 12.76
N ILE A 62 7.90 -8.09 11.59
CA ILE A 62 7.93 -8.81 10.31
C ILE A 62 9.33 -9.36 10.03
N ASN A 63 10.38 -8.54 10.18
CA ASN A 63 11.77 -8.94 9.93
C ASN A 63 12.20 -10.14 10.77
N ASN A 64 11.74 -10.19 12.04
CA ASN A 64 12.08 -11.28 12.95
C ASN A 64 11.26 -12.57 12.68
N ALA A 65 10.12 -12.44 12.01
CA ALA A 65 9.21 -13.55 11.80
C ALA A 65 9.33 -14.19 10.41
N ILE A 66 9.68 -13.39 9.39
CA ILE A 66 9.64 -13.84 8.00
C ILE A 66 10.63 -14.96 7.72
N PRO A 67 10.19 -16.11 7.14
CA PRO A 67 11.09 -17.19 6.77
C PRO A 67 12.02 -16.78 5.63
N LYS A 68 13.29 -17.18 5.68
CA LYS A 68 14.29 -16.83 4.65
C LYS A 68 13.94 -17.33 3.24
N ALA A 69 13.16 -18.40 3.14
CA ALA A 69 12.73 -18.97 1.86
C ALA A 69 11.62 -18.15 1.17
N THR A 70 10.97 -17.23 1.90
CA THR A 70 9.89 -16.40 1.37
C THR A 70 10.42 -15.33 0.43
N THR A 71 9.83 -15.20 -0.75
CA THR A 71 10.09 -14.05 -1.65
C THR A 71 9.16 -12.90 -1.28
N VAL A 72 9.71 -11.69 -1.14
CA VAL A 72 8.96 -10.50 -0.77
C VAL A 72 8.65 -9.67 -2.00
N ILE A 73 7.37 -9.51 -2.31
CA ILE A 73 6.87 -8.60 -3.34
C ILE A 73 6.56 -7.27 -2.65
N THR A 74 7.27 -6.20 -2.99
CA THR A 74 7.22 -4.99 -2.19
C THR A 74 7.36 -3.70 -2.99
N ASN A 75 6.80 -2.62 -2.44
CA ASN A 75 6.82 -1.30 -3.03
C ASN A 75 8.24 -0.69 -2.96
N GLY A 76 8.86 -0.49 -4.13
CA GLY A 76 10.18 0.11 -4.25
C GLY A 76 10.20 1.63 -4.02
N ASP A 77 9.04 2.28 -4.01
CA ASP A 77 8.91 3.73 -3.78
C ASP A 77 8.75 4.07 -2.28
N ASP A 78 8.51 3.05 -1.43
CA ASP A 78 8.40 3.19 0.01
C ASP A 78 9.71 2.72 0.69
N PRO A 79 10.51 3.63 1.29
CA PRO A 79 11.79 3.28 1.91
C PRO A 79 11.65 2.30 3.08
N ILE A 80 10.51 2.25 3.76
CA ILE A 80 10.26 1.29 4.85
C ILE A 80 10.13 -0.11 4.25
N CYS A 81 9.35 -0.24 3.18
CA CYS A 81 9.19 -1.48 2.43
C CYS A 81 10.51 -1.94 1.76
N VAL A 82 11.29 -1.01 1.23
CA VAL A 82 12.62 -1.33 0.67
C VAL A 82 13.55 -1.91 1.73
N ASN A 83 13.49 -1.39 2.96
CA ASN A 83 14.33 -1.86 4.07
C ASN A 83 13.82 -3.16 4.71
N LEU A 84 12.53 -3.51 4.51
CA LEU A 84 11.92 -4.71 5.09
C LEU A 84 12.59 -5.97 4.54
N ALA A 85 12.76 -7.01 5.38
CA ALA A 85 13.23 -8.33 4.97
C ALA A 85 14.50 -8.28 4.09
N SER A 86 15.54 -7.63 4.57
CA SER A 86 16.77 -7.34 3.79
C SER A 86 17.52 -8.59 3.29
N GLU A 87 17.32 -9.74 3.95
CA GLU A 87 17.97 -11.00 3.58
C GLU A 87 17.14 -11.86 2.62
N ASN A 88 15.89 -11.48 2.35
CA ASN A 88 15.00 -12.23 1.47
C ASN A 88 15.16 -11.80 0.01
N LYS A 89 14.87 -12.73 -0.91
CA LYS A 89 14.68 -12.38 -2.32
C LYS A 89 13.53 -11.39 -2.42
N LYS A 90 13.69 -10.34 -3.23
CA LYS A 90 12.68 -9.31 -3.42
C LYS A 90 12.29 -9.17 -4.87
N ILE A 91 11.04 -8.80 -5.07
CA ILE A 91 10.48 -8.34 -6.34
C ILE A 91 9.92 -6.96 -6.07
N TYR A 92 10.49 -5.96 -6.72
CA TYR A 92 10.12 -4.57 -6.52
C TYR A 92 9.13 -4.09 -7.57
N PHE A 93 8.08 -3.44 -7.11
CA PHE A 93 7.19 -2.69 -7.98
C PHE A 93 7.18 -1.21 -7.59
N GLY A 94 6.77 -0.38 -8.52
CA GLY A 94 6.64 1.06 -8.27
C GLY A 94 5.99 1.79 -9.44
N ILE A 95 5.86 3.09 -9.30
CA ILE A 95 5.20 3.96 -10.27
C ILE A 95 6.22 4.99 -10.74
N ASP A 96 6.33 5.21 -12.05
CA ASP A 96 7.14 6.26 -12.62
C ASP A 96 6.73 7.65 -12.14
N ARG A 97 7.60 8.63 -12.31
CA ARG A 97 7.33 10.01 -11.94
C ARG A 97 6.03 10.48 -12.57
N LEU A 98 5.18 11.10 -11.75
CA LEU A 98 3.92 11.70 -12.17
C LEU A 98 4.03 13.23 -12.11
N ASP A 99 3.22 13.93 -12.90
CA ASP A 99 3.14 15.40 -12.88
C ASP A 99 2.64 15.94 -11.52
N THR A 100 1.99 15.10 -10.74
CA THR A 100 1.52 15.42 -9.38
C THR A 100 2.57 15.21 -8.30
N ASP A 101 3.73 14.63 -8.62
CA ASP A 101 4.82 14.44 -7.66
C ASP A 101 5.54 15.79 -7.41
N THR A 102 5.93 16.02 -6.16
CA THR A 102 6.47 17.29 -5.69
C THR A 102 7.95 17.18 -5.29
N GLU A 103 8.70 18.27 -5.34
CA GLU A 103 10.09 18.32 -4.90
C GLU A 103 10.25 18.35 -3.36
N LYS A 104 9.18 18.71 -2.67
CA LYS A 104 9.13 18.79 -1.21
C LYS A 104 7.94 17.99 -0.69
N CYS A 105 8.13 17.38 0.46
CA CYS A 105 7.01 16.74 1.15
C CYS A 105 6.01 17.79 1.63
N GLU A 106 4.76 17.66 1.21
CA GLU A 106 3.67 18.54 1.62
C GLU A 106 3.00 18.10 2.92
N ASN A 107 3.27 16.86 3.36
CA ASN A 107 2.66 16.27 4.55
C ASN A 107 3.53 16.48 5.79
N ILE A 108 2.90 16.64 6.95
CA ILE A 108 3.57 16.78 8.25
C ILE A 108 4.17 15.43 8.68
N VAL A 109 3.41 14.34 8.51
CA VAL A 109 3.84 13.01 8.92
C VAL A 109 4.77 12.40 7.89
N GLN A 110 6.03 12.18 8.29
CA GLN A 110 7.03 11.46 7.52
C GLN A 110 7.64 10.37 8.41
N ASP A 111 7.29 9.12 8.14
CA ASP A 111 7.73 8.00 8.99
C ASP A 111 9.18 7.60 8.77
N MET A 112 9.79 7.98 7.64
CA MET A 112 11.20 7.74 7.38
C MET A 112 11.86 8.96 6.74
N VAL A 113 12.68 9.65 7.51
CA VAL A 113 13.48 10.81 7.09
C VAL A 113 14.96 10.47 7.03
N LEU A 114 15.39 9.56 7.91
CA LEU A 114 16.78 9.12 8.02
C LEU A 114 16.96 7.74 7.38
N CYS A 115 18.13 7.54 6.81
CA CYS A 115 18.50 6.25 6.23
C CYS A 115 18.52 5.16 7.32
N PRO A 116 17.80 4.05 7.13
CA PRO A 116 17.74 2.98 8.14
C PRO A 116 19.06 2.23 8.29
N LYS A 117 20.01 2.41 7.36
CA LYS A 117 21.31 1.73 7.39
C LYS A 117 22.41 2.56 8.07
N CYS A 118 22.41 3.89 7.88
CA CYS A 118 23.53 4.72 8.36
C CYS A 118 23.10 6.01 9.06
N GLY A 119 21.82 6.28 9.25
CA GLY A 119 21.30 7.44 9.94
C GLY A 119 21.43 8.78 9.18
N THR A 120 22.01 8.80 7.99
CA THR A 120 22.11 10.02 7.17
C THR A 120 20.74 10.41 6.64
N LYS A 121 20.45 11.70 6.54
CA LYS A 121 19.18 12.18 5.96
C LYS A 121 19.04 11.72 4.52
N LEU A 122 17.87 11.18 4.19
CA LEU A 122 17.53 10.77 2.84
C LEU A 122 17.31 12.01 1.95
N GLU A 123 17.77 11.91 0.71
CA GLU A 123 17.49 12.88 -0.35
C GLU A 123 16.43 12.31 -1.28
N TYR A 124 15.47 13.14 -1.68
CA TYR A 124 14.40 12.76 -2.58
C TYR A 124 14.56 13.49 -3.92
N GLU A 125 14.40 12.73 -5.00
CA GLU A 125 14.25 13.31 -6.34
C GLU A 125 12.82 13.88 -6.50
N TYR A 126 11.85 13.15 -5.93
CA TYR A 126 10.47 13.61 -5.78
C TYR A 126 9.75 12.89 -4.64
N TYR A 127 8.77 13.55 -4.06
CA TYR A 127 7.79 12.99 -3.13
C TYR A 127 6.47 12.76 -3.84
N ARG A 128 5.85 11.61 -3.60
CA ARG A 128 4.50 11.28 -4.08
C ARG A 128 3.46 11.56 -3.01
N TYR A 129 3.74 11.13 -1.82
CA TYR A 129 3.03 11.46 -0.58
C TYR A 129 3.84 10.99 0.62
N HIS A 130 3.76 11.72 1.74
CA HIS A 130 4.51 11.42 2.97
C HIS A 130 5.99 11.11 2.68
N HIS A 131 6.45 9.89 3.03
CA HIS A 131 7.80 9.40 2.78
C HIS A 131 7.91 8.53 1.50
N VAL A 132 6.83 8.38 0.76
CA VAL A 132 6.82 7.61 -0.49
C VAL A 132 7.26 8.48 -1.66
N GLY A 133 8.18 7.97 -2.48
CA GLY A 133 8.72 8.68 -3.64
C GLY A 133 10.05 8.06 -4.10
N LYS A 134 10.82 8.81 -4.88
CA LYS A 134 12.14 8.37 -5.33
C LYS A 134 13.22 8.98 -4.46
N MET A 135 13.92 8.15 -3.71
CA MET A 135 14.88 8.59 -2.70
C MET A 135 16.22 7.88 -2.84
N LYS A 136 17.25 8.51 -2.27
CA LYS A 136 18.57 7.92 -2.11
C LYS A 136 19.22 8.40 -0.81
N CYS A 137 20.10 7.59 -0.24
CA CYS A 137 21.00 8.00 0.81
C CYS A 137 22.33 8.48 0.17
N PRO A 138 22.76 9.73 0.38
CA PRO A 138 24.01 10.22 -0.22
C PRO A 138 25.25 9.55 0.35
N ASN A 139 25.17 8.92 1.53
CA ASN A 139 26.31 8.33 2.21
C ASN A 139 26.51 6.84 1.90
N CYS A 140 25.45 6.01 1.94
CA CYS A 140 25.60 4.55 1.83
C CYS A 140 24.94 3.92 0.59
N GLY A 141 24.32 4.74 -0.26
CA GLY A 141 23.66 4.27 -1.48
C GLY A 141 22.33 3.54 -1.28
N PHE A 142 21.81 3.46 -0.02
CA PHE A 142 20.43 2.99 0.18
C PHE A 142 19.47 3.90 -0.57
N GLY A 143 18.51 3.33 -1.29
CA GLY A 143 17.60 4.14 -2.08
C GLY A 143 16.54 3.31 -2.80
N THR A 144 15.75 3.99 -3.62
CA THR A 144 14.76 3.36 -4.50
C THR A 144 15.46 2.35 -5.41
N PRO A 145 15.12 1.07 -5.32
CA PRO A 145 15.76 0.01 -6.10
C PRO A 145 15.33 0.08 -7.58
N LYS A 146 16.08 -0.65 -8.43
CA LYS A 146 15.56 -0.96 -9.76
C LYS A 146 14.27 -1.77 -9.60
N ARG A 147 13.22 -1.35 -10.26
CA ARG A 147 11.92 -2.01 -10.20
C ARG A 147 11.88 -3.18 -11.18
N ASP A 148 11.31 -4.31 -10.75
CA ASP A 148 11.01 -5.45 -11.63
C ASP A 148 9.72 -5.17 -12.43
N TYR A 149 8.75 -4.48 -11.78
CA TYR A 149 7.51 -4.04 -12.39
C TYR A 149 7.29 -2.55 -12.17
N GLU A 150 6.94 -1.86 -13.23
CA GLU A 150 6.83 -0.40 -13.22
C GLU A 150 5.56 0.08 -13.92
N THR A 151 4.79 0.92 -13.25
CA THR A 151 3.68 1.61 -13.89
C THR A 151 4.26 2.76 -14.71
N THR A 152 4.15 2.66 -16.02
CA THR A 152 4.71 3.65 -16.98
C THR A 152 3.68 4.68 -17.42
N LYS A 153 2.38 4.35 -17.34
CA LYS A 153 1.30 5.27 -17.72
C LYS A 153 0.07 5.03 -16.87
N ILE A 154 -0.56 6.12 -16.42
CA ILE A 154 -1.87 6.13 -15.77
C ILE A 154 -2.79 7.02 -16.58
N ASP A 155 -3.88 6.47 -17.08
CA ASP A 155 -4.89 7.17 -17.87
C ASP A 155 -6.21 7.15 -17.08
N PHE A 156 -6.44 8.20 -16.31
CA PHE A 156 -7.63 8.32 -15.47
C PHE A 156 -8.92 8.52 -16.28
N GLU A 157 -8.81 9.09 -17.49
CA GLU A 157 -9.96 9.31 -18.37
C GLU A 157 -10.48 7.98 -18.95
N ASN A 158 -9.57 7.16 -19.47
CA ASN A 158 -9.91 5.86 -20.05
C ASN A 158 -9.88 4.71 -19.03
N LYS A 159 -9.59 5.01 -17.75
CA LYS A 159 -9.50 4.01 -16.65
C LYS A 159 -8.51 2.87 -16.97
N LEU A 160 -7.32 3.23 -17.42
CA LEU A 160 -6.25 2.29 -17.78
C LEU A 160 -4.96 2.59 -17.01
N VAL A 161 -4.25 1.52 -16.66
CA VAL A 161 -2.90 1.58 -16.09
C VAL A 161 -2.00 0.66 -16.90
N THR A 162 -0.92 1.22 -17.46
CA THR A 162 0.08 0.43 -18.19
C THR A 162 1.22 0.05 -17.27
N ILE A 163 1.51 -1.24 -17.21
CA ILE A 163 2.56 -1.81 -16.37
C ILE A 163 3.59 -2.50 -17.27
N LYS A 164 4.83 -2.18 -17.05
CA LYS A 164 5.99 -2.79 -17.68
C LYS A 164 6.60 -3.87 -16.79
N ASP A 165 6.83 -5.04 -17.34
CA ASP A 165 7.68 -6.10 -16.80
C ASP A 165 9.10 -5.84 -17.31
N ASN A 166 9.99 -5.35 -16.44
CA ASN A 166 11.33 -4.94 -16.82
C ASN A 166 12.26 -6.12 -17.14
N ASP A 167 11.99 -7.32 -16.60
CA ASP A 167 12.77 -8.52 -16.92
C ASP A 167 12.46 -9.03 -18.31
N LYS A 168 11.18 -9.04 -18.70
CA LYS A 168 10.72 -9.49 -20.01
C LYS A 168 10.70 -8.38 -21.05
N ASN A 169 10.85 -7.12 -20.62
CA ASN A 169 10.69 -5.91 -21.45
C ASN A 169 9.35 -5.90 -22.22
N THR A 170 8.26 -6.28 -21.52
CA THR A 170 6.90 -6.29 -22.07
C THR A 170 6.02 -5.32 -21.30
N GLU A 171 5.04 -4.73 -21.96
CA GLU A 171 4.04 -3.87 -21.36
C GLU A 171 2.64 -4.41 -21.57
N TYR A 172 1.77 -4.20 -20.58
CA TYR A 172 0.37 -4.54 -20.68
C TYR A 172 -0.48 -3.46 -20.00
N SER A 173 -1.63 -3.13 -20.62
CA SER A 173 -2.57 -2.14 -20.07
C SER A 173 -3.74 -2.85 -19.39
N TYR A 174 -3.93 -2.54 -18.12
CA TYR A 174 -4.97 -3.11 -17.27
C TYR A 174 -6.08 -2.10 -17.00
N SER A 175 -7.30 -2.60 -16.87
CA SER A 175 -8.44 -1.80 -16.44
C SER A 175 -8.28 -1.37 -14.99
N MET A 176 -8.47 -0.08 -14.74
CA MET A 176 -8.37 0.51 -13.41
C MET A 176 -9.62 0.16 -12.58
N VAL A 177 -9.42 -0.35 -11.37
CA VAL A 177 -10.51 -0.69 -10.45
C VAL A 177 -11.09 0.55 -9.78
N ALA A 178 -10.22 1.49 -9.41
CA ALA A 178 -10.61 2.76 -8.80
C ALA A 178 -9.54 3.83 -8.99
N ASP A 179 -9.97 5.08 -8.87
CA ASP A 179 -9.09 6.24 -8.94
C ASP A 179 -8.24 6.39 -7.68
N GLY A 180 -7.19 7.18 -7.81
CA GLY A 180 -6.30 7.52 -6.72
C GLY A 180 -5.05 6.64 -6.62
N ILE A 181 -3.96 7.30 -6.29
CA ILE A 181 -2.61 6.71 -6.33
C ILE A 181 -2.45 5.49 -5.41
N ILE A 182 -3.14 5.47 -4.27
CA ILE A 182 -3.13 4.33 -3.34
C ILE A 182 -3.76 3.10 -3.99
N ASN A 183 -4.87 3.29 -4.72
CA ASN A 183 -5.54 2.19 -5.42
C ASN A 183 -4.69 1.65 -6.57
N ILE A 184 -3.90 2.51 -7.23
CA ILE A 184 -2.93 2.08 -8.24
C ILE A 184 -1.85 1.19 -7.61
N TYR A 185 -1.28 1.57 -6.46
CA TYR A 185 -0.33 0.70 -5.74
C TYR A 185 -0.95 -0.63 -5.30
N ASN A 186 -2.19 -0.61 -4.78
CA ASN A 186 -2.90 -1.83 -4.40
C ASN A 186 -3.11 -2.75 -5.62
N MET A 187 -3.53 -2.19 -6.73
CA MET A 187 -3.73 -2.92 -7.98
C MET A 187 -2.40 -3.47 -8.51
N LEU A 188 -1.34 -2.67 -8.51
CA LEU A 188 -0.01 -3.07 -8.97
C LEU A 188 0.55 -4.23 -8.14
N SER A 189 0.44 -4.15 -6.81
CA SER A 189 0.89 -5.23 -5.93
C SER A 189 0.14 -6.55 -6.18
N ALA A 190 -1.18 -6.48 -6.41
CA ALA A 190 -2.00 -7.65 -6.73
C ALA A 190 -1.63 -8.25 -8.10
N ILE A 191 -1.45 -7.40 -9.12
CA ILE A 191 -1.03 -7.84 -10.47
C ILE A 191 0.32 -8.54 -10.40
N VAL A 192 1.31 -7.94 -9.73
CA VAL A 192 2.64 -8.55 -9.60
C VAL A 192 2.56 -9.90 -8.89
N ALA A 193 1.78 -10.00 -7.80
CA ALA A 193 1.60 -11.27 -7.10
C ALA A 193 0.96 -12.35 -7.99
N LEU A 194 -0.07 -12.00 -8.75
CA LEU A 194 -0.73 -12.92 -9.67
C LEU A 194 0.19 -13.38 -10.82
N LYS A 195 1.02 -12.47 -11.33
CA LYS A 195 2.03 -12.83 -12.35
C LYS A 195 3.07 -13.82 -11.80
N GLN A 196 3.47 -13.70 -10.53
CA GLN A 196 4.41 -14.64 -9.91
C GLN A 196 3.84 -16.05 -9.75
N VAL A 197 2.54 -16.19 -9.66
CA VAL A 197 1.87 -17.51 -9.62
C VAL A 197 1.38 -17.97 -10.99
N GLY A 198 1.82 -17.32 -12.06
CA GLY A 198 1.61 -17.77 -13.45
C GLY A 198 0.25 -17.41 -14.05
N VAL A 199 -0.48 -16.46 -13.49
CA VAL A 199 -1.72 -15.96 -14.10
C VAL A 199 -1.37 -15.04 -15.26
N SER A 200 -2.01 -15.24 -16.44
CA SER A 200 -1.76 -14.40 -17.62
C SER A 200 -2.35 -12.99 -17.49
N ASP A 201 -1.78 -12.03 -18.20
CA ASP A 201 -2.19 -10.64 -18.19
C ASP A 201 -3.68 -10.45 -18.56
N GLU A 202 -4.18 -11.26 -19.54
CA GLU A 202 -5.58 -11.23 -19.97
C GLU A 202 -6.52 -11.67 -18.84
N LYS A 203 -6.20 -12.78 -18.17
CA LYS A 203 -7.01 -13.27 -17.03
C LYS A 203 -7.01 -12.29 -15.85
N ILE A 204 -5.88 -11.68 -15.57
CA ILE A 204 -5.78 -10.63 -14.55
C ILE A 204 -6.69 -9.46 -14.94
N ASN A 205 -6.60 -8.99 -16.17
CA ASN A 205 -7.41 -7.86 -16.64
C ASN A 205 -8.92 -8.17 -16.64
N GLU A 206 -9.32 -9.38 -17.02
CA GLU A 206 -10.70 -9.82 -16.91
C GLU A 206 -11.22 -9.83 -15.46
N ALA A 207 -10.38 -10.22 -14.52
CA ALA A 207 -10.72 -10.19 -13.09
C ALA A 207 -10.85 -8.73 -12.60
N LEU A 208 -9.93 -7.86 -12.96
CA LEU A 208 -9.97 -6.43 -12.58
C LEU A 208 -11.25 -5.74 -13.08
N LYS A 209 -11.69 -6.02 -14.32
CA LYS A 209 -12.96 -5.50 -14.86
C LYS A 209 -14.20 -5.89 -14.05
N LYS A 210 -14.14 -7.01 -13.35
CA LYS A 210 -15.24 -7.52 -12.50
C LYS A 210 -15.12 -7.09 -11.05
N THR A 211 -13.96 -6.60 -10.64
CA THR A 211 -13.68 -6.19 -9.25
C THR A 211 -14.37 -4.86 -8.96
N LYS A 212 -15.07 -4.80 -7.84
CA LYS A 212 -15.69 -3.58 -7.31
C LYS A 212 -15.11 -3.26 -5.96
N ILE A 213 -14.85 -1.97 -5.72
CA ILE A 213 -14.53 -1.51 -4.36
C ILE A 213 -15.81 -1.50 -3.54
N VAL A 214 -15.69 -1.85 -2.27
CA VAL A 214 -16.82 -1.87 -1.33
C VAL A 214 -17.25 -0.42 -1.04
N ASP A 215 -18.51 -0.12 -1.30
CA ASP A 215 -19.09 1.24 -1.17
C ASP A 215 -19.04 1.80 0.26
N THR A 216 -18.79 0.95 1.26
CA THR A 216 -18.71 1.35 2.67
C THR A 216 -17.53 2.27 3.00
N ARG A 217 -16.49 2.33 2.16
CA ARG A 217 -15.32 3.21 2.40
C ARG A 217 -15.38 4.53 1.64
N PHE A 218 -16.10 4.55 0.54
CA PHE A 218 -16.30 5.74 -0.27
C PHE A 218 -17.63 5.63 -1.00
N SER A 219 -18.50 6.60 -0.82
CA SER A 219 -19.69 6.75 -1.65
C SER A 219 -19.89 8.20 -2.05
N GLN A 220 -20.56 8.38 -3.16
CA GLN A 220 -20.92 9.69 -3.66
C GLN A 220 -22.37 9.66 -4.13
N ASP A 221 -23.17 10.56 -3.57
CA ASP A 221 -24.58 10.72 -3.88
C ASP A 221 -24.90 12.16 -4.24
N GLU A 222 -25.99 12.37 -4.96
CA GLU A 222 -26.53 13.70 -5.21
C GLU A 222 -27.92 13.82 -4.61
N VAL A 223 -28.09 14.78 -3.69
CA VAL A 223 -29.35 15.03 -3.00
C VAL A 223 -29.68 16.51 -3.06
N ALA A 224 -30.83 16.85 -3.61
CA ALA A 224 -31.32 18.22 -3.76
C ALA A 224 -30.30 19.16 -4.44
N GLY A 225 -29.63 18.68 -5.49
CA GLY A 225 -28.62 19.43 -6.24
C GLY A 225 -27.29 19.64 -5.50
N LYS A 226 -27.09 18.92 -4.41
CA LYS A 226 -25.83 18.93 -3.64
C LYS A 226 -25.13 17.58 -3.76
N LYS A 227 -23.85 17.63 -4.06
CA LYS A 227 -22.98 16.47 -4.04
C LYS A 227 -22.64 16.12 -2.59
N ILE A 228 -23.00 14.93 -2.16
CA ILE A 228 -22.65 14.38 -0.84
C ILE A 228 -21.59 13.31 -1.06
N VAL A 229 -20.46 13.45 -0.38
CA VAL A 229 -19.35 12.49 -0.45
C VAL A 229 -19.12 11.95 0.95
N LEU A 230 -19.21 10.63 1.10
CA LEU A 230 -18.87 9.92 2.33
C LEU A 230 -17.50 9.28 2.17
N HIS A 231 -16.60 9.61 3.07
CA HIS A 231 -15.30 8.96 3.20
C HIS A 231 -15.18 8.32 4.59
N LEU A 232 -14.83 7.05 4.62
CA LEU A 232 -14.46 6.38 5.85
C LEU A 232 -12.93 6.23 5.90
N ALA A 233 -12.31 6.95 6.84
CA ALA A 233 -10.90 6.79 7.20
C ALA A 233 -10.81 6.25 8.62
N LYS A 234 -9.89 5.33 8.87
CA LYS A 234 -9.60 4.88 10.23
C LYS A 234 -8.95 6.02 10.99
N GLY A 235 -9.64 6.56 12.00
CA GLY A 235 -9.24 7.77 12.73
C GLY A 235 -7.89 7.68 13.44
N GLN A 236 -7.40 6.48 13.69
CA GLN A 236 -6.09 6.21 14.26
C GLN A 236 -4.97 6.08 13.22
N ASN A 237 -5.29 6.21 11.92
CA ASN A 237 -4.32 6.16 10.83
C ASN A 237 -4.16 7.55 10.21
N PRO A 238 -3.08 8.30 10.55
CA PRO A 238 -2.88 9.67 10.10
C PRO A 238 -2.74 9.78 8.57
N ILE A 239 -2.18 8.77 7.92
CA ILE A 239 -2.05 8.76 6.46
C ILE A 239 -3.43 8.62 5.80
N ALA A 240 -4.29 7.74 6.30
CA ALA A 240 -5.65 7.59 5.78
C ALA A 240 -6.45 8.88 5.95
N CYS A 241 -6.39 9.53 7.12
CA CYS A 241 -7.04 10.81 7.39
C CYS A 241 -6.50 11.90 6.47
N SER A 242 -5.17 12.06 6.39
CA SER A 242 -4.51 13.04 5.52
C SER A 242 -4.97 12.90 4.06
N ARG A 243 -5.12 11.69 3.55
CA ARG A 243 -5.59 11.44 2.18
C ARG A 243 -7.03 11.89 1.94
N VAL A 244 -7.91 11.73 2.93
CA VAL A 244 -9.29 12.23 2.83
C VAL A 244 -9.29 13.75 2.75
N PHE A 245 -8.52 14.42 3.60
CA PHE A 245 -8.43 15.88 3.58
C PHE A 245 -7.74 16.40 2.31
N ASP A 246 -6.72 15.73 1.79
CA ASP A 246 -6.10 16.04 0.50
C ASP A 246 -7.12 15.95 -0.64
N TYR A 247 -7.96 14.91 -0.65
CA TYR A 247 -9.02 14.79 -1.63
C TYR A 247 -9.99 15.96 -1.55
N VAL A 248 -10.44 16.30 -0.33
CA VAL A 248 -11.37 17.41 -0.11
C VAL A 248 -10.73 18.75 -0.50
N ARG A 249 -9.47 18.99 -0.15
CA ARG A 249 -8.74 20.22 -0.47
C ARG A 249 -8.65 20.48 -1.97
N LYS A 250 -8.44 19.42 -2.76
CA LYS A 250 -8.29 19.48 -4.21
C LYS A 250 -9.61 19.69 -4.98
N GLN A 251 -10.77 19.54 -4.33
CA GLN A 251 -12.03 19.86 -4.99
C GLN A 251 -12.17 21.39 -5.16
N PRO A 252 -12.53 21.89 -6.36
CA PRO A 252 -12.58 23.35 -6.61
C PRO A 252 -13.80 24.02 -6.00
N GLU A 253 -14.90 23.28 -5.78
CA GLU A 253 -16.17 23.84 -5.34
C GLU A 253 -16.15 24.28 -3.88
N LYS A 254 -17.07 25.19 -3.50
CA LYS A 254 -17.35 25.52 -2.10
C LYS A 254 -17.89 24.28 -1.38
N LYS A 255 -17.31 23.94 -0.24
CA LYS A 255 -17.57 22.71 0.48
C LYS A 255 -17.86 22.93 1.96
N THR A 256 -18.65 22.03 2.54
CA THR A 256 -18.86 21.90 3.97
C THR A 256 -18.35 20.53 4.38
N ILE A 257 -17.52 20.48 5.42
CA ILE A 257 -16.99 19.24 5.97
C ILE A 257 -17.76 18.93 7.25
N ILE A 258 -18.29 17.71 7.36
CA ILE A 258 -18.85 17.17 8.58
C ILE A 258 -17.94 16.02 9.01
N LEU A 259 -17.32 16.17 10.16
CA LEU A 259 -16.40 15.18 10.71
C LEU A 259 -17.14 14.39 11.80
N PHE A 260 -17.27 13.08 11.59
CA PHE A 260 -17.75 12.15 12.59
C PHE A 260 -16.57 11.43 13.23
N LEU A 261 -16.52 11.48 14.56
CA LEU A 261 -15.55 10.76 15.38
C LEU A 261 -16.32 9.74 16.20
N ASP A 262 -16.02 8.46 15.99
CA ASP A 262 -16.58 7.38 16.81
C ASP A 262 -15.45 6.77 17.65
N ASP A 263 -15.47 7.05 18.95
CA ASP A 263 -14.51 6.53 19.92
C ASP A 263 -15.06 5.36 20.76
N LEU A 264 -16.37 5.07 20.65
CA LEU A 264 -17.01 3.98 21.40
C LEU A 264 -16.61 2.59 20.93
N HIS A 265 -16.30 2.44 19.64
CA HIS A 265 -15.94 1.15 19.04
C HIS A 265 -14.42 0.97 18.84
N GLU A 266 -13.66 2.05 18.91
CA GLU A 266 -12.21 2.03 18.82
C GLU A 266 -11.61 2.39 20.18
N ASP A 267 -11.25 1.42 21.01
CA ASP A 267 -10.49 1.60 22.25
C ASP A 267 -10.74 2.92 23.02
N ASN A 268 -11.69 3.04 23.89
CA ASN A 268 -12.05 4.17 24.78
C ASN A 268 -11.00 5.25 25.14
N GLU A 269 -9.89 5.33 24.43
CA GLU A 269 -8.82 6.30 24.56
C GLU A 269 -8.45 6.85 23.19
N THR A 270 -9.20 7.81 22.73
CA THR A 270 -9.05 8.38 21.40
C THR A 270 -7.93 9.40 21.34
N ILE A 271 -6.82 8.98 20.76
CA ILE A 271 -5.95 9.95 20.10
C ILE A 271 -6.25 9.83 18.61
N THR A 272 -7.03 10.76 18.11
CA THR A 272 -7.32 10.85 16.68
C THR A 272 -6.27 11.70 16.02
N TRP A 273 -5.68 11.19 14.96
CA TRP A 273 -4.58 11.81 14.26
C TRP A 273 -5.08 12.67 13.11
N PHE A 274 -5.59 13.89 13.40
CA PHE A 274 -6.06 14.81 12.37
C PHE A 274 -5.07 15.92 12.01
N TYR A 275 -3.92 15.93 12.62
CA TYR A 275 -2.98 17.04 12.54
C TYR A 275 -2.09 17.02 11.28
N ASP A 276 -2.28 16.06 10.38
CA ASP A 276 -1.59 16.03 9.09
C ASP A 276 -2.49 16.52 7.94
N THR A 277 -3.25 17.56 8.18
CA THR A 277 -4.22 18.08 7.22
C THR A 277 -3.86 19.46 6.71
#